data_e2e9d3fbba72c65f4330800cb7845623
#
_entry.id   e2e9d3fbba72c65f4330800cb7845623
#
_cell.length_a   1.000
_cell.length_b   1.000
_cell.length_c   1.000
_cell.angle_alpha   90.00
_cell.angle_beta   90.00
_cell.angle_gamma   90.00
#
_symmetry.space_group_name_H-M   'P 1'
#
loop_
_entity.id
_entity.type
_entity.pdbx_description
1 polymer ?
#
loop_
_entity_poly.entity_id
_entity_poly.type
_entity_poly.pdbx_seq_one_letter_code
_entity_poly.pdbx_strand_id
1 'polypeptide(L)'
;DAETELSNILSTEILAEINREVIRSINMTAAAGAQTDTTTAGTFDLDTDSNGRWSVEKFKGLIFQIERDANAIAKATRRGKGNIMITSSDVASALNMAGVLDYTPALSNNLNVDDTGNTFAGVLNGRIKVYIDPYATGNFYTMGYKGTSAFDAGLFYCPYVPLQMVRAVGENTFQPKIGFKTRYGMVANPFATSAADGAVDAAKKNIYYRKVNVTNLM
;
A
#
# COMPACT_ATOMS: atom_id res chain seq x y z
N ASP A 1 -10.75 33.54 -0.72
CA ASP A 1 -9.80 33.90 0.33
C ASP A 1 -8.52 33.10 0.16
N ALA A 2 -7.45 33.75 -0.35
CA ALA A 2 -6.19 33.07 -0.72
C ALA A 2 -5.56 32.34 0.47
N GLU A 3 -5.70 32.87 1.68
CA GLU A 3 -5.18 32.27 2.91
C GLU A 3 -5.86 30.91 3.20
N THR A 4 -7.17 30.85 3.03
CA THR A 4 -7.95 29.62 3.26
C THR A 4 -7.61 28.56 2.22
N GLU A 5 -7.49 28.93 0.96
CA GLU A 5 -7.12 28.01 -0.11
C GLU A 5 -5.71 27.43 0.08
N LEU A 6 -4.74 28.30 0.40
CA LEU A 6 -3.37 27.85 0.68
C LEU A 6 -3.30 26.93 1.90
N SER A 7 -4.09 27.22 2.93
CA SER A 7 -4.22 26.38 4.12
C SER A 7 -4.79 25.00 3.80
N ASN A 8 -5.82 24.93 2.97
CA ASN A 8 -6.42 23.67 2.53
C ASN A 8 -5.43 22.83 1.71
N ILE A 9 -4.75 23.45 0.73
CA ILE A 9 -3.74 22.76 -0.09
C ILE A 9 -2.63 22.19 0.79
N LEU A 10 -2.09 22.97 1.72
CA LEU A 10 -1.03 22.52 2.60
C LEU A 10 -1.49 21.39 3.54
N SER A 11 -2.71 21.45 4.05
CA SER A 11 -3.30 20.41 4.89
C SER A 11 -3.44 19.09 4.14
N THR A 12 -3.94 19.12 2.91
CA THR A 12 -4.08 17.91 2.07
C THR A 12 -2.74 17.30 1.73
N GLU A 13 -1.74 18.11 1.43
CA GLU A 13 -0.39 17.61 1.11
C GLU A 13 0.29 16.97 2.33
N ILE A 14 0.11 17.51 3.52
CA ILE A 14 0.64 16.90 4.74
C ILE A 14 -0.04 15.54 5.01
N LEU A 15 -1.35 15.42 4.81
CA LEU A 15 -2.04 14.15 4.95
C LEU A 15 -1.58 13.12 3.92
N ALA A 16 -1.37 13.54 2.68
CA ALA A 16 -0.80 12.69 1.64
C ALA A 16 0.60 12.19 2.00
N GLU A 17 1.46 13.04 2.55
CA GLU A 17 2.79 12.65 2.99
C GLU A 17 2.77 11.65 4.16
N ILE A 18 1.87 11.81 5.11
CA ILE A 18 1.67 10.84 6.20
C ILE A 18 1.26 9.47 5.62
N ASN A 19 0.35 9.44 4.64
CA ASN A 19 -0.06 8.21 3.97
C ASN A 19 1.11 7.54 3.22
N ARG A 20 1.93 8.32 2.54
CA ARG A 20 3.15 7.82 1.88
C ARG A 20 4.12 7.20 2.88
N GLU A 21 4.32 7.82 4.03
CA GLU A 21 5.18 7.28 5.09
C GLU A 21 4.63 5.95 5.64
N VAL A 22 3.31 5.84 5.83
CA VAL A 22 2.67 4.59 6.24
C VAL A 22 2.90 3.48 5.21
N ILE A 23 2.63 3.75 3.93
CA ILE A 23 2.83 2.78 2.84
C ILE A 23 4.31 2.38 2.74
N ARG A 24 5.23 3.34 2.82
CA ARG A 24 6.67 3.06 2.82
C ARG A 24 7.07 2.16 3.98
N SER A 25 6.59 2.42 5.18
CA SER A 25 6.88 1.59 6.36
C SER A 25 6.35 0.17 6.21
N ILE A 26 5.15 0.01 5.63
CA ILE A 26 4.60 -1.31 5.31
C ILE A 26 5.52 -2.03 4.31
N ASN A 27 5.89 -1.38 3.22
CA ASN A 27 6.71 -1.98 2.16
C ASN A 27 8.12 -2.34 2.64
N MET A 28 8.71 -1.54 3.54
CA MET A 28 10.03 -1.81 4.11
C MET A 28 10.03 -2.97 5.09
N THR A 29 8.97 -3.13 5.88
CA THR A 29 8.89 -4.17 6.90
C THR A 29 8.22 -5.45 6.43
N ALA A 30 7.57 -5.45 5.27
CA ALA A 30 6.88 -6.60 4.72
C ALA A 30 7.82 -7.80 4.51
N ALA A 31 7.32 -8.99 4.80
CA ALA A 31 8.02 -10.22 4.44
C ALA A 31 8.02 -10.42 2.92
N ALA A 32 9.02 -11.10 2.39
CA ALA A 32 9.02 -11.49 0.99
C ALA A 32 7.88 -12.47 0.70
N GLY A 33 7.07 -12.15 -0.30
CA GLY A 33 6.11 -13.09 -0.87
C GLY A 33 6.73 -13.94 -1.97
N ALA A 34 5.90 -14.67 -2.71
CA ALA A 34 6.31 -15.51 -3.85
C ALA A 34 7.53 -16.40 -3.52
N GLN A 35 7.44 -17.18 -2.42
CA GLN A 35 8.56 -18.00 -1.93
C GLN A 35 8.58 -19.40 -2.53
N THR A 36 7.47 -19.89 -3.08
CA THR A 36 7.31 -21.24 -3.59
C THR A 36 6.87 -21.21 -5.05
N ASP A 37 7.44 -22.09 -5.86
CA ASP A 37 7.16 -22.26 -7.29
C ASP A 37 7.34 -20.96 -8.10
N THR A 38 8.35 -20.18 -7.75
CA THR A 38 8.80 -19.01 -8.49
C THR A 38 10.29 -19.10 -8.75
N THR A 39 10.73 -18.60 -9.89
CA THR A 39 12.14 -18.63 -10.30
C THR A 39 13.02 -17.81 -9.36
N THR A 40 12.50 -16.68 -8.91
CA THR A 40 13.21 -15.79 -7.98
C THR A 40 12.31 -15.49 -6.78
N ALA A 41 12.77 -15.81 -5.58
CA ALA A 41 12.01 -15.51 -4.36
C ALA A 41 11.77 -13.99 -4.20
N GLY A 42 10.54 -13.60 -3.92
CA GLY A 42 10.16 -12.20 -3.78
C GLY A 42 9.79 -11.51 -5.09
N THR A 43 9.93 -12.17 -6.22
CA THR A 43 9.56 -11.65 -7.54
C THR A 43 8.69 -12.66 -8.26
N PHE A 44 7.62 -12.17 -8.86
CA PHE A 44 6.76 -12.97 -9.74
C PHE A 44 6.96 -12.50 -11.19
N ASP A 45 7.50 -13.38 -12.00
CA ASP A 45 7.72 -13.14 -13.42
C ASP A 45 6.56 -13.74 -14.21
N LEU A 46 5.83 -12.89 -14.93
CA LEU A 46 4.70 -13.32 -15.74
C LEU A 46 5.07 -14.23 -16.91
N ASP A 47 6.31 -14.17 -17.38
CA ASP A 47 6.75 -15.02 -18.49
C ASP A 47 7.21 -16.41 -18.04
N THR A 48 7.90 -16.51 -16.91
CA THR A 48 8.47 -17.77 -16.42
C THR A 48 7.65 -18.47 -15.36
N ASP A 49 6.99 -17.70 -14.48
CA ASP A 49 6.26 -18.25 -13.33
C ASP A 49 4.75 -18.45 -13.62
N SER A 50 4.27 -18.00 -14.77
CA SER A 50 2.90 -18.17 -15.21
C SER A 50 2.80 -19.10 -16.43
N ASN A 51 1.92 -20.09 -16.39
CA ASN A 51 1.75 -21.09 -17.44
C ASN A 51 0.84 -20.67 -18.61
N GLY A 52 0.54 -19.38 -18.74
CA GLY A 52 -0.38 -18.90 -19.78
C GLY A 52 0.32 -18.64 -21.12
N ARG A 53 -0.38 -18.86 -22.22
CA ARG A 53 0.03 -18.43 -23.57
C ARG A 53 -0.36 -16.99 -23.87
N TRP A 54 -1.51 -16.58 -23.37
CA TRP A 54 -2.10 -15.26 -23.58
C TRP A 54 -1.86 -14.38 -22.35
N SER A 55 -1.72 -13.08 -22.53
CA SER A 55 -1.52 -12.13 -21.44
C SER A 55 -2.61 -12.23 -20.33
N VAL A 56 -3.87 -12.42 -20.72
CA VAL A 56 -4.98 -12.61 -19.77
C VAL A 56 -4.82 -13.88 -18.92
N GLU A 57 -4.32 -14.97 -19.50
CA GLU A 57 -4.04 -16.21 -18.75
C GLU A 57 -2.89 -16.02 -17.77
N LYS A 58 -1.86 -15.28 -18.19
CA LYS A 58 -0.73 -14.93 -17.31
C LYS A 58 -1.20 -14.07 -16.12
N PHE A 59 -2.11 -13.14 -16.34
CA PHE A 59 -2.70 -12.34 -15.26
C PHE A 59 -3.56 -13.18 -14.30
N LYS A 60 -4.23 -14.22 -14.77
CA LYS A 60 -4.90 -15.19 -13.90
C LYS A 60 -3.91 -15.97 -13.04
N GLY A 61 -2.74 -16.28 -13.56
CA GLY A 61 -1.63 -16.84 -12.78
C GLY A 61 -1.17 -15.92 -11.65
N LEU A 62 -1.09 -14.61 -11.92
CA LEU A 62 -0.81 -13.60 -10.89
C LEU A 62 -1.86 -13.61 -9.77
N ILE A 63 -3.15 -13.72 -10.10
CA ILE A 63 -4.22 -13.81 -9.10
C ILE A 63 -4.06 -15.03 -8.20
N PHE A 64 -3.69 -16.16 -8.77
CA PHE A 64 -3.41 -17.37 -7.99
C PHE A 64 -2.25 -17.15 -7.02
N GLN A 65 -1.19 -16.48 -7.45
CA GLN A 65 -0.05 -16.15 -6.58
C GLN A 65 -0.46 -15.19 -5.44
N ILE A 66 -1.29 -14.19 -5.72
CA ILE A 66 -1.85 -13.30 -4.70
C ILE A 66 -2.64 -14.09 -3.64
N GLU A 67 -3.45 -15.05 -4.07
CA GLU A 67 -4.19 -15.92 -3.16
C GLU A 67 -3.25 -16.82 -2.33
N ARG A 68 -2.16 -17.32 -2.92
CA ARG A 68 -1.15 -18.10 -2.19
C ARG A 68 -0.48 -17.25 -1.10
N ASP A 69 -0.12 -16.02 -1.40
CA ASP A 69 0.47 -15.11 -0.40
C ASP A 69 -0.52 -14.76 0.71
N ALA A 70 -1.79 -14.55 0.38
CA ALA A 70 -2.85 -14.38 1.37
C ALA A 70 -3.00 -15.60 2.29
N ASN A 71 -2.94 -16.81 1.75
CA ASN A 71 -2.97 -18.05 2.53
C ASN A 71 -1.71 -18.22 3.38
N ALA A 72 -0.55 -17.79 2.87
CA ALA A 72 0.70 -17.85 3.63
C ALA A 72 0.68 -16.92 4.85
N ILE A 73 0.05 -15.73 4.73
CA ILE A 73 -0.21 -14.85 5.87
C ILE A 73 -1.11 -15.55 6.89
N ALA A 74 -2.18 -16.23 6.45
CA ALA A 74 -3.06 -16.97 7.35
C ALA A 74 -2.33 -18.07 8.11
N LYS A 75 -1.43 -18.80 7.44
CA LYS A 75 -0.61 -19.86 8.07
C LYS A 75 0.39 -19.29 9.07
N ALA A 76 0.99 -18.15 8.75
CA ALA A 76 2.00 -17.50 9.60
C ALA A 76 1.36 -16.84 10.83
N THR A 77 0.28 -16.10 10.65
CA THR A 77 -0.39 -15.38 11.74
C THR A 77 -1.35 -16.24 12.53
N ARG A 78 -1.93 -17.29 11.92
CA ARG A 78 -3.02 -18.10 12.47
C ARG A 78 -4.25 -17.29 12.91
N ARG A 79 -4.42 -16.10 12.34
CA ARG A 79 -5.52 -15.17 12.65
C ARG A 79 -6.52 -15.07 11.50
N GLY A 80 -6.03 -14.94 10.29
CA GLY A 80 -6.89 -14.79 9.12
C GLY A 80 -6.11 -14.60 7.84
N LYS A 81 -6.80 -14.77 6.75
CA LYS A 81 -6.29 -14.64 5.39
C LYS A 81 -6.14 -13.16 5.02
N GLY A 82 -5.14 -12.82 4.23
CA GLY A 82 -4.95 -11.46 3.73
C GLY A 82 -6.23 -10.86 3.13
N ASN A 83 -6.55 -9.63 3.49
CA ASN A 83 -7.78 -8.94 3.12
C ASN A 83 -7.56 -7.54 2.55
N ILE A 84 -6.33 -7.06 2.56
CA ILE A 84 -5.94 -5.75 2.03
C ILE A 84 -4.78 -5.95 1.08
N MET A 85 -4.78 -5.25 -0.04
CA MET A 85 -3.69 -5.23 -1.00
C MET A 85 -3.37 -3.80 -1.40
N ILE A 86 -2.08 -3.46 -1.40
CA ILE A 86 -1.54 -2.22 -1.96
C ILE A 86 -0.76 -2.60 -3.21
N THR A 87 -0.98 -1.92 -4.31
CA THR A 87 -0.41 -2.27 -5.60
C THR A 87 -0.05 -1.05 -6.43
N SER A 88 0.84 -1.22 -7.41
CA SER A 88 1.08 -0.20 -8.43
C SER A 88 -0.10 -0.11 -9.41
N SER A 89 -0.19 1.01 -10.14
CA SER A 89 -1.25 1.26 -11.12
C SER A 89 -1.30 0.19 -12.23
N ASP A 90 -0.15 -0.23 -12.72
CA ASP A 90 -0.05 -1.17 -13.83
C ASP A 90 -0.51 -2.58 -13.42
N VAL A 91 -0.14 -3.01 -12.20
CA VAL A 91 -0.62 -4.28 -11.65
C VAL A 91 -2.14 -4.24 -11.42
N ALA A 92 -2.69 -3.12 -10.94
CA ALA A 92 -4.15 -2.96 -10.80
C ALA A 92 -4.85 -3.05 -12.15
N SER A 93 -4.29 -2.43 -13.19
CA SER A 93 -4.81 -2.52 -14.56
C SER A 93 -4.77 -3.94 -15.11
N ALA A 94 -3.70 -4.68 -14.85
CA ALA A 94 -3.59 -6.09 -15.21
C ALA A 94 -4.64 -6.96 -14.51
N LEU A 95 -4.90 -6.73 -13.23
CA LEU A 95 -5.95 -7.42 -12.48
C LEU A 95 -7.35 -7.11 -13.01
N ASN A 96 -7.60 -5.87 -13.44
CA ASN A 96 -8.85 -5.51 -14.09
C ASN A 96 -9.01 -6.21 -15.44
N MET A 97 -7.96 -6.24 -16.24
CA MET A 97 -7.97 -6.94 -17.52
C MET A 97 -8.22 -8.45 -17.38
N ALA A 98 -7.81 -9.04 -16.27
CA ALA A 98 -8.12 -10.43 -15.93
C ALA A 98 -9.62 -10.64 -15.62
N GLY A 99 -10.41 -9.57 -15.45
CA GLY A 99 -11.85 -9.61 -15.22
C GLY A 99 -12.27 -10.06 -13.82
N VAL A 100 -11.40 -9.91 -12.84
CA VAL A 100 -11.65 -10.40 -11.46
C VAL A 100 -11.63 -9.26 -10.43
N LEU A 101 -11.18 -8.08 -10.83
CA LEU A 101 -11.23 -6.88 -9.99
C LEU A 101 -12.55 -6.14 -10.22
N ASP A 102 -13.42 -6.15 -9.22
CA ASP A 102 -14.63 -5.36 -9.23
C ASP A 102 -14.31 -3.91 -8.87
N TYR A 103 -14.24 -3.05 -9.86
CA TYR A 103 -14.10 -1.61 -9.62
C TYR A 103 -15.35 -1.04 -8.98
N THR A 104 -15.16 -0.14 -8.02
CA THR A 104 -16.28 0.68 -7.56
C THR A 104 -16.72 1.64 -8.67
N PRO A 105 -18.04 1.81 -8.92
CA PRO A 105 -18.55 2.65 -10.00
C PRO A 105 -18.05 4.10 -9.96
N ALA A 106 -17.72 4.63 -8.78
CA ALA A 106 -17.14 5.96 -8.62
C ALA A 106 -15.70 6.10 -9.15
N LEU A 107 -15.00 4.98 -9.36
CA LEU A 107 -13.60 4.93 -9.82
C LEU A 107 -13.46 4.45 -11.26
N SER A 108 -14.56 4.29 -11.99
CA SER A 108 -14.56 3.81 -13.38
C SER A 108 -13.81 4.73 -14.36
N ASN A 109 -13.49 5.93 -13.97
CA ASN A 109 -12.81 6.94 -14.78
C ASN A 109 -11.45 7.31 -14.19
N ASN A 110 -10.47 6.44 -14.32
CA ASN A 110 -9.08 6.72 -13.96
C ASN A 110 -8.74 6.76 -12.45
N LEU A 111 -7.47 6.84 -12.19
CA LEU A 111 -6.80 7.13 -10.93
C LEU A 111 -7.35 8.41 -10.27
N ASN A 112 -8.56 8.37 -9.73
CA ASN A 112 -9.01 9.42 -8.83
C ASN A 112 -8.27 9.26 -7.51
N VAL A 113 -7.29 10.11 -7.29
CA VAL A 113 -6.58 10.21 -6.02
C VAL A 113 -7.43 11.05 -5.10
N ASP A 114 -7.84 10.50 -3.96
CA ASP A 114 -8.47 11.28 -2.91
C ASP A 114 -7.55 12.40 -2.43
N ASP A 115 -8.09 13.45 -1.83
CA ASP A 115 -7.32 14.56 -1.24
C ASP A 115 -6.25 14.10 -0.25
N THR A 116 -6.39 12.90 0.29
CA THR A 116 -5.40 12.25 1.17
C THR A 116 -4.31 11.47 0.43
N GLY A 117 -4.29 11.48 -0.89
CA GLY A 117 -3.33 10.73 -1.70
C GLY A 117 -3.56 9.21 -1.70
N ASN A 118 -4.73 8.76 -1.27
CA ASN A 118 -5.11 7.36 -1.23
C ASN A 118 -6.08 7.02 -2.35
N THR A 119 -5.86 5.93 -3.05
CA THR A 119 -6.71 5.50 -4.17
C THR A 119 -7.25 4.10 -3.92
N PHE A 120 -8.53 4.02 -3.59
CA PHE A 120 -9.24 2.75 -3.51
C PHE A 120 -9.69 2.31 -4.91
N ALA A 121 -9.14 1.22 -5.42
CA ALA A 121 -9.47 0.73 -6.76
C ALA A 121 -10.73 -0.15 -6.79
N GLY A 122 -10.91 -1.00 -5.80
CA GLY A 122 -12.02 -1.94 -5.79
C GLY A 122 -11.78 -3.15 -4.90
N VAL A 123 -12.51 -4.22 -5.15
CA VAL A 123 -12.42 -5.47 -4.39
C VAL A 123 -12.05 -6.61 -5.33
N LEU A 124 -10.99 -7.32 -5.01
CA LEU A 124 -10.56 -8.51 -5.73
C LEU A 124 -11.23 -9.76 -5.11
N ASN A 125 -11.86 -10.58 -5.94
CA ASN A 125 -12.56 -11.80 -5.51
C ASN A 125 -13.60 -11.57 -4.40
N GLY A 126 -14.25 -10.41 -4.37
CA GLY A 126 -15.26 -10.07 -3.37
C GLY A 126 -14.75 -9.97 -1.92
N ARG A 127 -13.43 -10.02 -1.68
CA ARG A 127 -12.87 -10.07 -0.33
C ARG A 127 -11.68 -9.16 -0.10
N ILE A 128 -10.76 -9.06 -1.04
CA ILE A 128 -9.51 -8.33 -0.91
C ILE A 128 -9.72 -6.89 -1.37
N LYS A 129 -9.60 -5.94 -0.47
CA LYS A 129 -9.64 -4.52 -0.81
C LYS A 129 -8.34 -4.10 -1.47
N VAL A 130 -8.42 -3.53 -2.66
CA VAL A 130 -7.28 -3.12 -3.46
C VAL A 130 -7.12 -1.60 -3.41
N TYR A 131 -5.93 -1.17 -3.02
CA TYR A 131 -5.53 0.23 -3.02
C TYR A 131 -4.37 0.43 -3.98
N ILE A 132 -4.42 1.50 -4.77
CA ILE A 132 -3.35 1.86 -5.69
C ILE A 132 -2.44 2.87 -5.01
N ASP A 133 -1.13 2.62 -5.07
CA ASP A 133 -0.12 3.60 -4.67
C ASP A 133 0.25 4.47 -5.87
N PRO A 134 -0.14 5.75 -5.89
CA PRO A 134 0.14 6.64 -7.01
C PRO A 134 1.63 7.04 -7.10
N TYR A 135 2.39 6.82 -6.03
CA TYR A 135 3.82 7.17 -5.95
C TYR A 135 4.74 5.96 -6.18
N ALA A 136 4.18 4.83 -6.58
CA ALA A 136 4.96 3.63 -6.86
C ALA A 136 5.93 3.84 -8.02
N THR A 137 7.21 3.52 -7.81
CA THR A 137 8.25 3.63 -8.84
C THR A 137 8.46 2.35 -9.62
N GLY A 138 7.90 1.22 -9.17
CA GLY A 138 8.00 -0.08 -9.82
C GLY A 138 6.72 -0.88 -9.68
N ASN A 139 6.66 -2.00 -10.39
CA ASN A 139 5.51 -2.88 -10.36
C ASN A 139 5.62 -3.84 -9.16
N PHE A 140 4.74 -3.70 -8.21
CA PHE A 140 4.67 -4.54 -7.02
C PHE A 140 3.24 -4.67 -6.52
N TYR A 141 3.02 -5.67 -5.69
CA TYR A 141 1.87 -5.71 -4.80
C TYR A 141 2.32 -6.09 -3.38
N THR A 142 1.64 -5.56 -2.41
CA THR A 142 1.83 -5.90 -0.99
C THR A 142 0.51 -6.40 -0.44
N MET A 143 0.48 -7.68 -0.08
CA MET A 143 -0.67 -8.29 0.58
C MET A 143 -0.58 -8.07 2.07
N GLY A 144 -1.68 -7.68 2.70
CA GLY A 144 -1.78 -7.46 4.13
C GLY A 144 -3.01 -8.09 4.76
N TYR A 145 -2.94 -8.27 6.07
CA TYR A 145 -4.06 -8.71 6.88
C TYR A 145 -4.31 -7.72 8.03
N LYS A 146 -5.57 -7.36 8.19
CA LYS A 146 -6.07 -6.64 9.36
C LYS A 146 -7.30 -7.33 9.89
N GLY A 147 -7.27 -7.74 11.16
CA GLY A 147 -8.39 -8.33 11.86
C GLY A 147 -9.40 -7.30 12.38
N THR A 148 -10.45 -7.80 12.99
CA THR A 148 -11.50 -6.97 13.63
C THR A 148 -11.03 -6.33 14.93
N SER A 149 -10.11 -6.96 15.65
CA SER A 149 -9.52 -6.42 16.86
C SER A 149 -8.49 -5.33 16.53
N ALA A 150 -8.42 -4.29 17.36
CA ALA A 150 -7.42 -3.24 17.23
C ALA A 150 -5.97 -3.76 17.38
N PHE A 151 -5.78 -4.85 18.11
CA PHE A 151 -4.46 -5.45 18.33
C PHE A 151 -4.07 -6.45 17.23
N ASP A 152 -4.99 -6.84 16.36
CA ASP A 152 -4.75 -7.79 15.29
C ASP A 152 -4.42 -7.04 13.98
N ALA A 153 -3.27 -6.38 14.00
CA ALA A 153 -2.76 -5.59 12.90
C ALA A 153 -1.24 -5.65 12.85
N GLY A 154 -0.67 -5.48 11.67
CA GLY A 154 0.79 -5.48 11.48
C GLY A 154 1.45 -4.12 11.64
N LEU A 155 0.67 -3.04 11.63
CA LEU A 155 1.16 -1.67 11.82
C LEU A 155 0.20 -0.93 12.75
N PHE A 156 0.78 -0.17 13.67
CA PHE A 156 0.05 0.68 14.61
C PHE A 156 0.41 2.13 14.36
N TYR A 157 -0.59 2.91 14.03
CA TYR A 157 -0.48 4.36 13.92
C TYR A 157 -1.12 5.00 15.15
N CYS A 158 -0.33 5.73 15.91
CA CYS A 158 -0.73 6.33 17.18
C CYS A 158 -0.61 7.86 17.10
N PRO A 159 -1.65 8.58 16.68
CA PRO A 159 -1.64 10.02 16.67
C PRO A 159 -1.69 10.55 18.12
N TYR A 160 -0.71 11.35 18.50
CA TYR A 160 -0.68 12.03 19.79
C TYR A 160 -1.28 13.43 19.70
N VAL A 161 -0.88 14.19 18.69
CA VAL A 161 -1.46 15.51 18.39
C VAL A 161 -2.02 15.44 16.96
N PRO A 162 -3.33 15.65 16.79
CA PRO A 162 -3.92 15.71 15.46
C PRO A 162 -3.33 16.88 14.66
N LEU A 163 -3.54 16.89 13.36
CA LEU A 163 -3.13 18.00 12.52
C LEU A 163 -3.83 19.28 12.97
N GLN A 164 -3.05 20.23 13.44
CA GLN A 164 -3.53 21.51 13.95
C GLN A 164 -2.92 22.66 13.15
N MET A 165 -3.74 23.60 12.75
CA MET A 165 -3.30 24.86 12.16
C MET A 165 -2.97 25.84 13.27
N VAL A 166 -1.82 26.48 13.18
CA VAL A 166 -1.38 27.55 14.08
C VAL A 166 -1.18 28.83 13.25
N ARG A 167 -1.82 29.89 13.66
CA ARG A 167 -1.70 31.21 13.04
C ARG A 167 -0.93 32.13 13.97
N ALA A 168 0.04 32.85 13.41
CA ALA A 168 0.84 33.84 14.13
C ALA A 168 1.11 35.04 13.23
N VAL A 169 1.37 36.19 13.83
CA VAL A 169 1.80 37.40 13.14
C VAL A 169 3.31 37.53 13.28
N GLY A 170 4.01 37.80 12.18
CA GLY A 170 5.45 37.99 12.18
C GLY A 170 5.87 39.27 12.93
N GLU A 171 6.86 39.15 13.83
CA GLU A 171 7.32 40.29 14.66
C GLU A 171 7.83 41.46 13.85
N ASN A 172 8.59 41.21 12.79
CA ASN A 172 9.28 42.26 12.01
C ASN A 172 8.52 42.71 10.78
N THR A 173 7.66 41.87 10.22
CA THR A 173 6.98 42.12 8.94
C THR A 173 5.48 42.36 9.09
N PHE A 174 4.90 42.07 10.26
CA PHE A 174 3.46 42.10 10.55
C PHE A 174 2.63 41.25 9.57
N GLN A 175 3.27 40.37 8.83
CA GLN A 175 2.60 39.46 7.89
C GLN A 175 2.04 38.24 8.63
N PRO A 176 0.88 37.73 8.21
CA PRO A 176 0.34 36.50 8.78
C PRO A 176 1.23 35.31 8.40
N LYS A 177 1.53 34.48 9.38
CA LYS A 177 2.24 33.21 9.22
C LYS A 177 1.30 32.08 9.60
N ILE A 178 1.18 31.08 8.72
CA ILE A 178 0.40 29.88 8.97
C ILE A 178 1.37 28.72 9.08
N GLY A 179 1.21 27.91 10.12
CA GLY A 179 1.96 26.70 10.34
C GLY A 179 1.05 25.53 10.67
N PHE A 180 1.42 24.35 10.27
CA PHE A 180 0.74 23.11 10.64
C PHE A 180 1.63 22.32 11.58
N LYS A 181 1.00 21.71 12.59
CA LYS A 181 1.67 20.89 13.58
C LYS A 181 0.92 19.59 13.76
N THR A 182 1.65 18.49 13.69
CA THR A 182 1.15 17.17 14.07
C THR A 182 2.22 16.41 14.82
N ARG A 183 1.83 15.47 15.68
CA ARG A 183 2.73 14.53 16.35
C ARG A 183 2.08 13.16 16.36
N TYR A 184 2.76 12.19 15.82
CA TYR A 184 2.31 10.80 15.81
C TYR A 184 3.50 9.84 15.99
N GLY A 185 3.20 8.67 16.49
CA GLY A 185 4.12 7.54 16.51
C GLY A 185 3.63 6.45 15.57
N MET A 186 4.54 5.76 14.92
CA MET A 186 4.22 4.65 14.06
C MET A 186 5.13 3.48 14.37
N VAL A 187 4.54 2.31 14.59
CA VAL A 187 5.25 1.07 14.88
C VAL A 187 4.70 -0.02 13.96
N ALA A 188 5.57 -0.59 13.12
CA ALA A 188 5.25 -1.76 12.32
C ALA A 188 5.60 -3.02 13.12
N ASN A 189 6.83 -3.49 13.05
CA ASN A 189 7.31 -4.59 13.89
C ASN A 189 8.60 -4.11 14.56
N PRO A 190 8.67 -4.06 15.90
CA PRO A 190 9.85 -3.54 16.59
C PRO A 190 11.12 -4.38 16.35
N PHE A 191 10.95 -5.61 15.89
CA PHE A 191 12.07 -6.53 15.59
C PHE A 191 12.41 -6.58 14.09
N ALA A 192 11.65 -5.92 13.22
CA ALA A 192 11.96 -5.83 11.81
C ALA A 192 13.12 -4.85 11.60
N THR A 193 14.15 -5.30 10.90
CA THR A 193 15.18 -4.39 10.40
C THR A 193 14.65 -3.69 9.14
N SER A 194 14.79 -2.37 9.09
CA SER A 194 14.48 -1.62 7.87
C SER A 194 15.44 -2.04 6.77
N ALA A 195 14.92 -2.67 5.73
CA ALA A 195 15.67 -2.88 4.50
C ALA A 195 15.52 -1.65 3.59
N ALA A 196 16.47 -1.43 2.71
CA ALA A 196 16.30 -0.45 1.65
C ALA A 196 15.04 -0.75 0.82
N ASP A 197 14.39 0.30 0.32
CA ASP A 197 13.14 0.15 -0.44
C ASP A 197 13.34 -0.84 -1.60
N GLY A 198 12.55 -1.90 -1.62
CA GLY A 198 12.67 -2.98 -2.60
C GLY A 198 13.64 -4.12 -2.25
N ALA A 199 14.43 -4.04 -1.19
CA ALA A 199 15.29 -5.14 -0.77
C ALA A 199 14.50 -6.19 0.03
N VAL A 200 14.64 -7.44 -0.38
CA VAL A 200 14.02 -8.59 0.27
C VAL A 200 15.01 -9.21 1.23
N ASP A 201 15.05 -8.74 2.46
CA ASP A 201 15.86 -9.36 3.51
C ASP A 201 15.06 -10.43 4.27
N ALA A 202 15.63 -11.61 4.45
CA ALA A 202 14.94 -12.80 4.95
C ALA A 202 14.76 -12.83 6.48
N ALA A 203 15.46 -12.00 7.24
CA ALA A 203 15.46 -12.05 8.72
C ALA A 203 14.58 -10.96 9.33
N LYS A 204 13.76 -11.33 10.31
CA LYS A 204 12.98 -10.41 11.17
C LYS A 204 11.99 -9.51 10.43
N LYS A 205 11.02 -10.09 9.75
CA LYS A 205 10.02 -9.37 8.97
C LYS A 205 8.64 -9.40 9.61
N ASN A 206 7.80 -8.44 9.20
CA ASN A 206 6.43 -8.39 9.63
C ASN A 206 5.60 -9.46 8.92
N ILE A 207 5.13 -10.46 9.67
CA ILE A 207 4.37 -11.60 9.14
C ILE A 207 2.96 -11.23 8.65
N TYR A 208 2.46 -10.04 8.99
CA TYR A 208 1.16 -9.54 8.55
C TYR A 208 1.16 -8.99 7.13
N TYR A 209 2.33 -8.71 6.57
CA TYR A 209 2.49 -8.16 5.23
C TYR A 209 3.46 -9.00 4.40
N ARG A 210 3.13 -9.15 3.11
CA ARG A 210 3.98 -9.80 2.12
C ARG A 210 4.07 -8.92 0.88
N LYS A 211 5.29 -8.57 0.48
CA LYS A 211 5.57 -7.81 -0.73
C LYS A 211 6.11 -8.72 -1.81
N VAL A 212 5.63 -8.53 -3.03
CA VAL A 212 6.10 -9.21 -4.24
C VAL A 212 6.31 -8.17 -5.33
N ASN A 213 7.46 -8.22 -5.96
CA ASN A 213 7.72 -7.47 -7.18
C ASN A 213 7.17 -8.25 -8.37
N VAL A 214 6.59 -7.55 -9.34
CA VAL A 214 6.04 -8.15 -10.55
C VAL A 214 6.86 -7.67 -11.74
N THR A 215 7.31 -8.61 -12.56
CA THR A 215 8.10 -8.33 -13.76
C THR A 215 7.42 -8.88 -15.00
N ASN A 216 7.80 -8.34 -16.17
CA ASN A 216 7.29 -8.76 -17.47
C ASN A 216 5.76 -8.67 -17.57
N LEU A 217 5.19 -7.55 -17.12
CA LEU A 217 3.77 -7.25 -17.29
C LEU A 217 3.37 -7.14 -18.76
N MET A 218 4.27 -6.62 -19.60
CA MET A 218 4.24 -6.65 -21.06
C MET A 218 5.65 -6.67 -21.62
#